data_ba1dae4228ee0634da40bf9cd04752d6
#
_entry.id   ba1dae4228ee0634da40bf9cd04752d6
#
_cell.length_a   1.000
_cell.length_b   1.000
_cell.length_c   1.000
_cell.angle_alpha   90.00
_cell.angle_beta   90.00
_cell.angle_gamma   90.00
#
_symmetry.space_group_name_H-M   'P 1'
#
loop_
_entity.id
_entity.type
_entity.pdbx_description
1 polymer ?
#
loop_
_entity_poly.entity_id
_entity_poly.type
_entity_poly.pdbx_seq_one_letter_code
_entity_poly.pdbx_strand_id
1 'polypeptide(L)'
;MLGSPRPARCLGQTENNPYTEHHRHTELRGNVDTRLKKIAQGEAEASYLAASGLNRLGITHWEGLCFEPVEVSKMVPAAGQGAVAIQCRQTEVSRFLQVGCAQTFFAVNVERLFLRKLGEGCHTAFACHYAQQKIFLYRADFGYREFTFPVKDLTAADSLADSILAQLLPR
;
A
#
# COMPACT_ATOMS: atom_id res chain seq x y z
N MET A 1 10.67 10.22 42.35
CA MET A 1 9.53 10.80 41.60
C MET A 1 9.46 10.07 40.28
N LEU A 2 8.52 9.13 40.14
CA LEU A 2 8.28 8.39 38.91
C LEU A 2 7.43 9.29 38.00
N GLY A 3 8.00 9.74 36.90
CA GLY A 3 7.27 10.49 35.88
C GLY A 3 6.12 9.67 35.33
N SER A 4 4.92 10.25 35.30
CA SER A 4 3.74 9.61 34.70
C SER A 4 4.04 9.26 33.23
N PRO A 5 3.60 8.09 32.75
CA PRO A 5 3.76 7.75 31.34
C PRO A 5 2.97 8.77 30.50
N ARG A 6 3.64 9.36 29.50
CA ARG A 6 2.97 10.22 28.51
C ARG A 6 1.91 9.38 27.80
N PRO A 7 0.68 9.89 27.65
CA PRO A 7 -0.33 9.17 26.88
C PRO A 7 0.17 8.96 25.46
N ALA A 8 -0.04 7.76 24.91
CA ALA A 8 0.24 7.44 23.52
C ALA A 8 -0.45 8.49 22.62
N ARG A 9 0.33 9.25 21.86
CA ARG A 9 -0.22 10.19 20.88
C ARG A 9 -0.74 9.36 19.70
N CYS A 10 -2.07 9.27 19.58
CA CYS A 10 -2.69 8.86 18.34
C CYS A 10 -2.48 9.97 17.31
N LEU A 11 -1.71 9.70 16.25
CA LEU A 11 -1.36 10.68 15.20
C LEU A 11 -2.54 11.12 14.30
N GLY A 12 -3.77 10.73 14.63
CA GLY A 12 -4.97 10.98 13.81
C GLY A 12 -5.72 12.29 14.08
N GLN A 13 -5.26 13.16 14.96
CA GLN A 13 -6.04 14.37 15.36
C GLN A 13 -5.44 15.71 14.96
N THR A 14 -4.48 15.76 14.07
CA THR A 14 -4.02 17.03 13.51
C THR A 14 -4.63 17.24 12.13
N GLU A 15 -5.30 18.38 11.95
CA GLU A 15 -5.89 18.85 10.68
C GLU A 15 -4.85 19.04 9.55
N ASN A 16 -3.58 18.78 9.83
CA ASN A 16 -2.48 18.81 8.86
C ASN A 16 -2.15 17.40 8.40
N ASN A 17 -2.16 17.21 7.11
CA ASN A 17 -1.73 15.99 6.42
C ASN A 17 -0.40 15.50 7.02
N PRO A 18 -0.33 14.31 7.67
CA PRO A 18 0.90 13.81 8.29
C PRO A 18 2.03 13.52 7.29
N TYR A 19 1.79 13.71 6.01
CA TYR A 19 2.75 13.46 4.91
C TYR A 19 3.38 14.75 4.37
N THR A 20 3.21 15.90 5.03
CA THR A 20 3.84 17.16 4.60
C THR A 20 5.29 17.26 5.04
N GLU A 21 6.07 18.06 4.33
CA GLU A 21 7.52 18.19 4.21
C GLU A 21 8.37 18.34 5.50
N HIS A 22 7.80 18.24 6.69
CA HIS A 22 8.50 18.52 7.94
C HIS A 22 8.89 17.29 8.77
N HIS A 23 8.67 16.06 8.26
CA HIS A 23 9.03 14.85 8.98
C HIS A 23 10.49 14.45 8.69
N ARG A 24 11.26 14.27 9.76
CA ARG A 24 12.58 13.64 9.65
C ARG A 24 12.39 12.16 9.45
N HIS A 25 12.88 11.65 8.34
CA HIS A 25 12.92 10.22 8.07
C HIS A 25 14.16 9.61 8.73
N THR A 26 13.97 8.53 9.47
CA THR A 26 15.07 7.73 10.04
C THR A 26 14.94 6.29 9.58
N GLU A 27 16.07 5.59 9.46
CA GLU A 27 16.06 4.18 9.15
C GLU A 27 15.65 3.35 10.37
N LEU A 28 14.54 2.64 10.25
CA LEU A 28 14.07 1.71 11.26
C LEU A 28 14.15 0.29 10.72
N ARG A 29 15.26 -0.40 10.97
CA ARG A 29 15.52 -1.76 10.48
C ARG A 29 15.18 -2.82 11.53
N GLY A 30 14.83 -4.01 11.07
CA GLY A 30 14.51 -5.18 11.87
C GLY A 30 13.16 -5.78 11.49
N ASN A 31 12.85 -6.93 12.10
CA ASN A 31 11.53 -7.55 11.99
C ASN A 31 10.46 -6.69 12.71
N VAL A 32 9.21 -7.10 12.64
CA VAL A 32 8.08 -6.35 13.22
C VAL A 32 8.29 -6.06 14.69
N ASP A 33 8.64 -7.07 15.49
CA ASP A 33 8.84 -6.93 16.95
C ASP A 33 9.97 -5.97 17.28
N THR A 34 11.09 -6.06 16.55
CA THR A 34 12.22 -5.15 16.73
C THR A 34 11.84 -3.71 16.44
N ARG A 35 11.08 -3.50 15.37
CA ARG A 35 10.63 -2.15 14.98
C ARG A 35 9.65 -1.59 16.00
N LEU A 36 8.70 -2.39 16.49
CA LEU A 36 7.76 -1.98 17.54
C LEU A 36 8.49 -1.62 18.84
N LYS A 37 9.48 -2.41 19.26
CA LYS A 37 10.32 -2.11 20.42
C LYS A 37 11.04 -0.77 20.27
N LYS A 38 11.66 -0.52 19.13
CA LYS A 38 12.38 0.73 18.84
C LYS A 38 11.46 1.95 18.89
N ILE A 39 10.25 1.86 18.34
CA ILE A 39 9.26 2.94 18.41
C ILE A 39 8.84 3.16 19.88
N ALA A 40 8.55 2.09 20.63
CA ALA A 40 8.19 2.19 22.05
C ALA A 40 9.32 2.79 22.90
N GLN A 41 10.57 2.62 22.50
CA GLN A 41 11.76 3.20 23.12
C GLN A 41 12.05 4.65 22.68
N GLY A 42 11.29 5.18 21.72
CA GLY A 42 11.44 6.54 21.24
C GLY A 42 12.51 6.74 20.15
N GLU A 43 13.02 5.67 19.52
CA GLU A 43 13.94 5.81 18.39
C GLU A 43 13.25 6.42 17.15
N ALA A 44 11.92 6.29 17.06
CA ALA A 44 11.08 6.95 16.06
C ALA A 44 9.70 7.26 16.67
N GLU A 45 9.04 8.29 16.18
CA GLU A 45 7.70 8.66 16.64
C GLU A 45 6.62 7.75 16.04
N ALA A 46 6.80 7.28 14.81
CA ALA A 46 5.87 6.41 14.10
C ALA A 46 6.58 5.57 13.03
N SER A 47 5.92 4.53 12.55
CA SER A 47 6.35 3.76 11.38
C SER A 47 5.15 3.10 10.70
N TYR A 48 5.25 2.93 9.39
CA TYR A 48 4.29 2.13 8.63
C TYR A 48 4.64 0.65 8.73
N LEU A 49 3.63 -0.15 9.04
CA LEU A 49 3.71 -1.60 9.09
C LEU A 49 2.59 -2.21 8.25
N ALA A 50 2.88 -3.33 7.59
CA ALA A 50 1.85 -4.07 6.90
C ALA A 50 0.90 -4.73 7.92
N ALA A 51 -0.40 -4.40 7.85
CA ALA A 51 -1.41 -4.99 8.71
C ALA A 51 -1.43 -6.52 8.62
N SER A 52 -1.20 -7.09 7.43
CA SER A 52 -1.07 -8.53 7.23
C SER A 52 0.08 -9.16 8.04
N GLY A 53 1.16 -8.42 8.25
CA GLY A 53 2.29 -8.85 9.08
C GLY A 53 1.90 -8.91 10.56
N LEU A 54 1.24 -7.87 11.06
CA LEU A 54 0.73 -7.82 12.44
C LEU A 54 -0.30 -8.93 12.69
N ASN A 55 -1.27 -9.09 11.78
CA ASN A 55 -2.30 -10.13 11.88
C ASN A 55 -1.71 -11.54 11.93
N ARG A 56 -0.72 -11.83 11.06
CA ARG A 56 -0.05 -13.13 11.02
C ARG A 56 0.72 -13.45 12.31
N LEU A 57 1.26 -12.41 12.97
CA LEU A 57 1.96 -12.54 14.24
C LEU A 57 1.01 -12.49 15.45
N GLY A 58 -0.30 -12.27 15.24
CA GLY A 58 -1.26 -12.12 16.31
C GLY A 58 -1.09 -10.84 17.14
N ILE A 59 -0.40 -9.84 16.59
CA ILE A 59 -0.12 -8.59 17.28
C ILE A 59 -1.29 -7.63 17.08
N THR A 60 -2.16 -7.53 18.07
CA THR A 60 -3.29 -6.61 18.10
C THR A 60 -3.06 -5.41 19.02
N HIS A 61 -2.07 -5.50 19.88
CA HIS A 61 -1.70 -4.47 20.85
C HIS A 61 -0.20 -4.50 21.10
N TRP A 62 0.37 -3.34 21.44
CA TRP A 62 1.74 -3.20 21.91
C TRP A 62 1.80 -2.10 22.96
N GLU A 63 2.44 -2.37 24.09
CA GLU A 63 2.51 -1.39 25.19
C GLU A 63 3.16 -0.08 24.75
N GLY A 64 2.51 1.03 25.04
CA GLY A 64 2.98 2.37 24.68
C GLY A 64 2.78 2.76 23.20
N LEU A 65 2.17 1.91 22.37
CA LEU A 65 1.90 2.21 20.95
C LEU A 65 0.41 2.17 20.63
N CYS A 66 0.01 3.00 19.68
CA CYS A 66 -1.31 3.00 19.05
C CYS A 66 -1.18 2.50 17.61
N PHE A 67 -2.06 1.60 17.19
CA PHE A 67 -2.16 1.14 15.80
C PHE A 67 -3.34 1.82 15.12
N GLU A 68 -3.06 2.54 14.06
CA GLU A 68 -4.07 3.23 13.27
C GLU A 68 -4.04 2.73 11.82
N PRO A 69 -5.17 2.22 11.28
CA PRO A 69 -5.26 1.86 9.87
C PRO A 69 -5.14 3.11 9.00
N VAL A 70 -4.28 3.07 8.01
CA VAL A 70 -4.15 4.14 7.02
C VAL A 70 -5.08 3.83 5.83
N GLU A 71 -5.99 4.73 5.55
CA GLU A 71 -6.90 4.60 4.42
C GLU A 71 -6.16 4.70 3.08
N VAL A 72 -6.66 3.99 2.06
CA VAL A 72 -6.09 4.00 0.70
C VAL A 72 -6.06 5.41 0.10
N SER A 73 -7.04 6.26 0.43
CA SER A 73 -7.09 7.66 0.01
C SER A 73 -5.94 8.50 0.56
N LYS A 74 -5.41 8.14 1.73
CA LYS A 74 -4.27 8.80 2.36
C LYS A 74 -2.93 8.23 1.92
N MET A 75 -2.87 6.95 1.63
CA MET A 75 -1.67 6.28 1.13
C MET A 75 -2.05 5.16 0.17
N VAL A 76 -1.99 5.45 -1.12
CA VAL A 76 -2.23 4.45 -2.16
C VAL A 76 -1.10 3.42 -2.14
N PRO A 77 -1.40 2.11 -2.04
CA PRO A 77 -0.38 1.08 -2.11
C PRO A 77 0.32 1.02 -3.49
N ALA A 78 1.56 0.55 -3.50
CA ALA A 78 2.23 0.24 -4.76
C ALA A 78 1.51 -0.92 -5.48
N ALA A 79 1.56 -0.94 -6.81
CA ALA A 79 0.90 -1.96 -7.61
C ALA A 79 1.35 -3.38 -7.22
N GLY A 80 0.40 -4.23 -6.88
CA GLY A 80 0.63 -5.60 -6.41
C GLY A 80 1.09 -5.70 -4.95
N GLN A 81 1.09 -4.62 -4.19
CA GLN A 81 1.49 -4.66 -2.78
C GLN A 81 0.54 -5.53 -1.97
N GLY A 82 1.12 -6.42 -1.16
CA GLY A 82 0.36 -7.37 -0.34
C GLY A 82 -0.02 -8.67 -1.06
N ALA A 83 0.12 -8.75 -2.38
CA ALA A 83 -0.08 -9.98 -3.11
C ALA A 83 1.14 -10.90 -3.00
N VAL A 84 0.90 -12.18 -2.72
CA VAL A 84 1.94 -13.21 -2.70
C VAL A 84 1.93 -13.94 -4.03
N ALA A 85 3.07 -13.97 -4.73
CA ALA A 85 3.23 -14.71 -5.98
C ALA A 85 3.81 -16.10 -5.71
N ILE A 86 3.25 -17.11 -6.36
CA ILE A 86 3.79 -18.47 -6.39
C ILE A 86 4.51 -18.65 -7.72
N GLN A 87 5.82 -18.90 -7.65
CA GLN A 87 6.63 -19.22 -8.82
C GLN A 87 6.82 -20.74 -8.92
N CYS A 88 6.54 -21.30 -10.08
CA CYS A 88 6.77 -22.72 -10.38
C CYS A 88 7.26 -22.90 -11.81
N ARG A 89 7.68 -24.10 -12.16
CA ARG A 89 7.96 -24.46 -13.56
C ARG A 89 6.68 -24.44 -14.37
N GLN A 90 6.76 -24.05 -15.65
CA GLN A 90 5.59 -23.93 -16.52
C GLN A 90 4.82 -25.26 -16.64
N THR A 91 5.50 -26.38 -16.62
CA THR A 91 4.91 -27.73 -16.65
C THR A 91 4.12 -28.08 -15.38
N GLU A 92 4.27 -27.32 -14.31
CA GLU A 92 3.63 -27.58 -13.01
C GLU A 92 2.52 -26.58 -12.66
N VAL A 93 2.26 -25.60 -13.53
CA VAL A 93 1.27 -24.54 -13.27
C VAL A 93 -0.10 -25.12 -12.88
N SER A 94 -0.54 -26.18 -13.55
CA SER A 94 -1.84 -26.83 -13.26
C SER A 94 -1.98 -27.33 -11.81
N ARG A 95 -0.86 -27.72 -11.17
CA ARG A 95 -0.86 -28.16 -9.77
C ARG A 95 -1.14 -27.04 -8.77
N PHE A 96 -0.85 -25.79 -9.16
CA PHE A 96 -0.95 -24.61 -8.30
C PHE A 96 -2.16 -23.73 -8.61
N LEU A 97 -2.92 -24.01 -9.68
CA LEU A 97 -4.09 -23.21 -10.03
C LEU A 97 -5.14 -23.11 -8.91
N GLN A 98 -5.28 -24.19 -8.12
CA GLN A 98 -6.25 -24.24 -7.02
C GLN A 98 -5.83 -23.41 -5.79
N VAL A 99 -4.56 -23.08 -5.68
CA VAL A 99 -4.01 -22.27 -4.56
C VAL A 99 -4.15 -20.77 -4.86
N GLY A 100 -4.32 -20.41 -6.13
CA GLY A 100 -4.45 -19.02 -6.57
C GLY A 100 -5.83 -18.44 -6.23
N CYS A 101 -5.84 -17.15 -5.92
CA CYS A 101 -7.06 -16.36 -5.80
C CYS A 101 -7.31 -15.59 -7.10
N ALA A 102 -8.33 -15.95 -7.86
CA ALA A 102 -8.65 -15.33 -9.15
C ALA A 102 -8.91 -13.81 -9.02
N GLN A 103 -9.56 -13.39 -7.92
CA GLN A 103 -9.84 -12.00 -7.66
C GLN A 103 -8.55 -11.19 -7.41
N THR A 104 -7.64 -11.72 -6.60
CA THR A 104 -6.33 -11.11 -6.37
C THR A 104 -5.50 -11.06 -7.66
N PHE A 105 -5.52 -12.16 -8.43
CA PHE A 105 -4.82 -12.21 -9.71
C PHE A 105 -5.35 -11.14 -10.68
N PHE A 106 -6.65 -10.98 -10.79
CA PHE A 106 -7.26 -9.95 -11.61
C PHE A 106 -6.86 -8.55 -11.15
N ALA A 107 -7.02 -8.24 -9.86
CA ALA A 107 -6.67 -6.95 -9.28
C ALA A 107 -5.21 -6.57 -9.56
N VAL A 108 -4.28 -7.47 -9.29
CA VAL A 108 -2.84 -7.25 -9.53
C VAL A 108 -2.54 -7.03 -11.01
N ASN A 109 -3.21 -7.75 -11.91
CA ASN A 109 -3.02 -7.52 -13.36
C ASN A 109 -3.54 -6.15 -13.81
N VAL A 110 -4.66 -5.68 -13.26
CA VAL A 110 -5.16 -4.32 -13.50
C VAL A 110 -4.15 -3.28 -12.98
N GLU A 111 -3.67 -3.41 -11.77
CA GLU A 111 -2.68 -2.49 -11.19
C GLU A 111 -1.39 -2.45 -12.01
N ARG A 112 -0.87 -3.61 -12.40
CA ARG A 112 0.34 -3.73 -13.23
C ARG A 112 0.14 -3.22 -14.67
N LEU A 113 -1.10 -3.20 -15.16
CA LEU A 113 -1.43 -2.63 -16.45
C LEU A 113 -1.11 -1.13 -16.48
N PHE A 114 -1.49 -0.38 -15.46
CA PHE A 114 -1.17 1.03 -15.33
C PHE A 114 0.34 1.28 -15.31
N LEU A 115 1.10 0.48 -14.55
CA LEU A 115 2.57 0.56 -14.54
C LEU A 115 3.18 0.36 -15.93
N ARG A 116 2.72 -0.65 -16.68
CA ARG A 116 3.21 -0.93 -18.04
C ARG A 116 2.91 0.21 -19.01
N LYS A 117 1.68 0.77 -18.93
CA LYS A 117 1.27 1.87 -19.81
C LYS A 117 2.04 3.16 -19.57
N LEU A 118 2.44 3.40 -18.33
CA LEU A 118 3.30 4.54 -17.98
C LEU A 118 4.75 4.36 -18.44
N GLY A 119 5.15 3.15 -18.86
CA GLY A 119 6.52 2.85 -19.22
C GLY A 119 7.50 2.93 -18.05
N GLU A 120 6.98 2.95 -16.83
CA GLU A 120 7.75 3.20 -15.62
C GLU A 120 8.16 1.88 -14.98
N GLY A 121 9.45 1.76 -14.65
CA GLY A 121 10.01 0.65 -13.88
C GLY A 121 9.80 0.86 -12.37
N CYS A 122 10.36 -0.05 -11.57
CA CYS A 122 10.27 -0.04 -10.09
C CYS A 122 10.87 1.20 -9.40
N HIS A 123 11.41 2.15 -10.15
CA HIS A 123 12.08 3.34 -9.63
C HIS A 123 11.20 4.59 -9.62
N THR A 124 10.00 4.53 -10.20
CA THR A 124 9.11 5.68 -10.22
C THR A 124 8.15 5.64 -9.04
N ALA A 125 7.99 6.79 -8.38
CA ALA A 125 7.06 6.95 -7.26
C ALA A 125 5.61 6.99 -7.76
N PHE A 126 5.14 5.87 -8.33
CA PHE A 126 3.76 5.65 -8.76
C PHE A 126 3.10 4.58 -7.91
N ALA A 127 1.95 4.89 -7.37
CA ALA A 127 1.13 3.98 -6.62
C ALA A 127 -0.20 3.72 -7.36
N CYS A 128 -0.66 2.47 -7.31
CA CYS A 128 -1.87 2.04 -8.00
C CYS A 128 -2.52 0.90 -7.22
N HIS A 129 -3.79 1.06 -6.87
CA HIS A 129 -4.55 0.03 -6.18
C HIS A 129 -5.94 -0.12 -6.78
N TYR A 130 -6.34 -1.36 -7.06
CA TYR A 130 -7.66 -1.71 -7.58
C TYR A 130 -8.48 -2.46 -6.54
N ALA A 131 -9.56 -1.86 -6.10
CA ALA A 131 -10.50 -2.47 -5.17
C ALA A 131 -11.94 -1.97 -5.40
N GLN A 132 -12.94 -2.82 -5.18
CA GLN A 132 -14.36 -2.46 -5.21
C GLN A 132 -14.78 -1.69 -6.49
N GLN A 133 -14.31 -2.14 -7.66
CA GLN A 133 -14.57 -1.49 -8.96
C GLN A 133 -14.10 -0.02 -9.02
N LYS A 134 -13.09 0.32 -8.25
CA LYS A 134 -12.41 1.61 -8.27
C LYS A 134 -10.93 1.41 -8.49
N ILE A 135 -10.31 2.37 -9.13
CA ILE A 135 -8.86 2.47 -9.23
C ILE A 135 -8.39 3.70 -8.46
N PHE A 136 -7.41 3.50 -7.60
CA PHE A 136 -6.78 4.53 -6.81
C PHE A 136 -5.36 4.72 -7.35
N LEU A 137 -5.02 5.95 -7.69
CA LEU A 137 -3.74 6.29 -8.29
C LEU A 137 -3.08 7.41 -7.49
N TYR A 138 -1.76 7.34 -7.40
CA TYR A 138 -0.96 8.45 -6.89
C TYR A 138 0.35 8.57 -7.66
N ARG A 139 0.68 9.78 -8.06
CA ARG A 139 2.00 10.17 -8.57
C ARG A 139 2.25 11.63 -8.19
N ALA A 140 3.51 11.99 -7.99
CA ALA A 140 3.88 13.31 -7.47
C ALA A 140 3.38 14.49 -8.32
N ASP A 141 3.29 14.31 -9.64
CA ASP A 141 2.87 15.36 -10.59
C ASP A 141 1.36 15.61 -10.62
N PHE A 142 0.52 14.57 -10.42
CA PHE A 142 -0.94 14.75 -10.41
C PHE A 142 -1.59 14.50 -9.03
N GLY A 143 -0.81 14.05 -8.03
CA GLY A 143 -1.32 13.73 -6.68
C GLY A 143 -2.24 12.51 -6.65
N TYR A 144 -3.10 12.43 -5.63
CA TYR A 144 -4.11 11.39 -5.50
C TYR A 144 -5.23 11.55 -6.51
N ARG A 145 -5.64 10.44 -7.12
CA ARG A 145 -6.81 10.35 -8.01
C ARG A 145 -7.56 9.05 -7.76
N GLU A 146 -8.88 9.13 -7.86
CA GLU A 146 -9.78 7.99 -7.77
C GLU A 146 -10.74 7.99 -8.96
N PHE A 147 -10.92 6.83 -9.58
CA PHE A 147 -11.86 6.66 -10.68
C PHE A 147 -12.72 5.42 -10.47
N THR A 148 -13.97 5.48 -10.90
CA THR A 148 -14.79 4.29 -11.06
C THR A 148 -14.21 3.43 -12.19
N PHE A 149 -13.99 2.15 -11.91
CA PHE A 149 -13.30 1.22 -12.80
C PHE A 149 -14.04 -0.12 -12.86
N PRO A 150 -15.28 -0.14 -13.41
CA PRO A 150 -16.18 -1.30 -13.39
C PRO A 150 -15.85 -2.28 -14.50
N VAL A 151 -14.65 -2.83 -14.49
CA VAL A 151 -14.16 -3.75 -15.53
C VAL A 151 -14.40 -5.21 -15.15
N LYS A 152 -14.75 -6.03 -16.15
CA LYS A 152 -14.99 -7.47 -16.00
C LYS A 152 -13.83 -8.32 -16.50
N ASP A 153 -13.00 -7.78 -17.38
CA ASP A 153 -11.87 -8.47 -17.99
C ASP A 153 -10.71 -7.50 -18.26
N LEU A 154 -9.55 -8.03 -18.60
CA LEU A 154 -8.35 -7.24 -18.82
C LEU A 154 -8.38 -6.45 -20.13
N THR A 155 -9.19 -6.83 -21.12
CA THR A 155 -9.33 -6.09 -22.37
C THR A 155 -10.08 -4.78 -22.13
N ALA A 156 -11.20 -4.85 -21.40
CA ALA A 156 -11.94 -3.67 -20.99
C ALA A 156 -11.10 -2.78 -20.05
N ALA A 157 -10.30 -3.39 -19.18
CA ALA A 157 -9.37 -2.68 -18.31
C ALA A 157 -8.30 -1.91 -19.11
N ASP A 158 -7.79 -2.48 -20.18
CA ASP A 158 -6.77 -1.87 -21.03
C ASP A 158 -7.27 -0.57 -21.67
N SER A 159 -8.42 -0.60 -22.31
CA SER A 159 -9.03 0.56 -22.94
C SER A 159 -9.41 1.68 -21.94
N LEU A 160 -9.95 1.29 -20.78
CA LEU A 160 -10.34 2.25 -19.76
C LEU A 160 -9.11 2.89 -19.09
N ALA A 161 -8.04 2.13 -18.90
CA ALA A 161 -6.78 2.64 -18.36
C ALA A 161 -6.17 3.70 -19.31
N ASP A 162 -6.20 3.49 -20.63
CA ASP A 162 -5.74 4.49 -21.60
C ASP A 162 -6.53 5.80 -21.48
N SER A 163 -7.86 5.69 -21.36
CA SER A 163 -8.72 6.86 -21.21
C SER A 163 -8.43 7.65 -19.93
N ILE A 164 -8.17 6.97 -18.82
CA ILE A 164 -7.81 7.60 -17.55
C ILE A 164 -6.42 8.25 -17.63
N LEU A 165 -5.44 7.53 -18.17
CA LEU A 165 -4.07 8.08 -18.29
C LEU A 165 -4.01 9.27 -19.23
N ALA A 166 -4.80 9.28 -20.31
CA ALA A 166 -4.89 10.43 -21.21
C ALA A 166 -5.46 11.68 -20.52
N GLN A 167 -6.31 11.52 -19.50
CA GLN A 167 -6.81 12.65 -18.70
C GLN A 167 -5.77 13.17 -17.70
N LEU A 168 -4.93 12.28 -17.18
CA LEU A 168 -3.95 12.61 -16.15
C LEU A 168 -2.63 13.15 -16.69
N LEU A 169 -2.31 12.76 -17.92
CA LEU A 169 -1.05 13.07 -18.59
C LEU A 169 -1.35 13.78 -19.93
N PRO A 170 -1.79 15.03 -19.90
CA PRO A 170 -1.97 15.80 -21.13
C PRO A 170 -0.62 15.87 -21.87
N ARG A 171 -0.66 15.67 -23.19
CA ARG A 171 0.50 15.72 -24.10
C ARG A 171 1.10 17.11 -24.13
#